data_cf21208826151baaa21832b39654e7ff
#
_entry.id   cf21208826151baaa21832b39654e7ff
#
_cell.length_a   1.000
_cell.length_b   1.000
_cell.length_c   1.000
_cell.angle_alpha   90.00
_cell.angle_beta   90.00
_cell.angle_gamma   90.00
#
_symmetry.space_group_name_H-M   'P 1'
#
loop_
_entity.id
_entity.type
_entity.pdbx_description
1 polymer ?
#
loop_
_entity_poly.entity_id
_entity_poly.type
_entity_poly.pdbx_seq_one_letter_code
_entity_poly.pdbx_strand_id
1 'polypeptide(L)'
;LAILAWVLGGIISLFGGLCYAELGAAMPKAGGRMVYLTEAYHPCVGFLAGFSDWLIGGPGSVAALAIALPTALKSFLDLNNTGIKVFAIVLIIGLTIYNCYGVKLSSILQNISMVAKLVPILLILGGALFCGKITPDLSMGNEIASHGTAGTISMLAFAIVASLWAYEGWTNLNTVTEEIKNPKRDLPLALIIGIGGITVLYALFNYAIYRVLPYETVVEMIKSENYYLGTEVAKLIFGNAGGMLVTAAMVIAIFGSVNGLVLAQPRMYYAMSKEGHFFKSFGKLHPKYKVPTTALIVQAIISIILVLMRDLDQLTNLVVFQTMLFNFLVVLAVPILRKKMPEIERTYKVWFYPVSVIITALIFLGLVISTFFDDPVSAVTGFIVPAIGVVFYLYFDKKNKKEERTA
;
A
#
# COMPACT_ATOMS: atom_id res chain seq x y z
N LEU A 1 16.47 -12.79 -13.42
CA LEU A 1 15.31 -11.92 -13.66
C LEU A 1 14.58 -11.53 -12.37
N ALA A 2 14.29 -12.44 -11.46
CA ALA A 2 13.51 -12.13 -10.24
C ALA A 2 14.13 -10.99 -9.41
N ILE A 3 15.44 -11.07 -9.09
CA ILE A 3 16.11 -10.00 -8.33
C ILE A 3 16.05 -8.66 -9.09
N LEU A 4 16.24 -8.70 -10.41
CA LEU A 4 16.15 -7.50 -11.25
C LEU A 4 14.74 -6.90 -11.22
N ALA A 5 13.70 -7.73 -11.26
CA ALA A 5 12.31 -7.28 -11.15
C ALA A 5 12.04 -6.56 -9.80
N TRP A 6 12.56 -7.11 -8.69
CA TRP A 6 12.46 -6.46 -7.38
C TRP A 6 13.18 -5.11 -7.34
N VAL A 7 14.40 -5.02 -7.90
CA VAL A 7 15.14 -3.76 -7.94
C VAL A 7 14.44 -2.72 -8.81
N LEU A 8 13.98 -3.11 -10.01
CA LEU A 8 13.27 -2.21 -10.91
C LEU A 8 11.91 -1.78 -10.34
N GLY A 9 11.16 -2.70 -9.72
CA GLY A 9 9.94 -2.37 -9.00
C GLY A 9 10.17 -1.35 -7.88
N GLY A 10 11.26 -1.51 -7.13
CA GLY A 10 11.68 -0.54 -6.12
C GLY A 10 12.05 0.83 -6.70
N ILE A 11 12.76 0.89 -7.81
CA ILE A 11 13.10 2.14 -8.50
C ILE A 11 11.84 2.85 -9.00
N ILE A 12 10.89 2.12 -9.58
CA ILE A 12 9.61 2.67 -10.05
C ILE A 12 8.80 3.21 -8.87
N SER A 13 8.70 2.43 -7.78
CA SER A 13 8.04 2.87 -6.55
C SER A 13 8.72 4.09 -5.95
N LEU A 14 10.05 4.16 -6.01
CA LEU A 14 10.81 5.32 -5.58
C LEU A 14 10.45 6.55 -6.41
N PHE A 15 10.43 6.47 -7.73
CA PHE A 15 10.03 7.60 -8.58
C PHE A 15 8.60 8.05 -8.31
N GLY A 16 7.66 7.12 -8.08
CA GLY A 16 6.33 7.45 -7.59
C GLY A 16 6.37 8.19 -6.26
N GLY A 17 7.14 7.66 -5.29
CA GLY A 17 7.36 8.27 -3.98
C GLY A 17 7.97 9.66 -4.06
N LEU A 18 8.93 9.91 -5.00
CA LEU A 18 9.52 11.22 -5.21
C LEU A 18 8.51 12.24 -5.77
N CYS A 19 7.56 11.81 -6.60
CA CYS A 19 6.45 12.68 -7.04
C CYS A 19 5.60 13.11 -5.84
N TYR A 20 5.23 12.19 -4.97
CA TYR A 20 4.51 12.48 -3.74
C TYR A 20 5.33 13.31 -2.74
N ALA A 21 6.65 13.08 -2.69
CA ALA A 21 7.57 13.87 -1.88
C ALA A 21 7.61 15.34 -2.30
N GLU A 22 7.69 15.62 -3.61
CA GLU A 22 7.65 16.99 -4.13
C GLU A 22 6.33 17.68 -3.80
N LEU A 23 5.21 17.00 -4.06
CA LEU A 23 3.88 17.56 -3.82
C LEU A 23 3.60 17.75 -2.34
N GLY A 24 3.98 16.78 -1.49
CA GLY A 24 3.77 16.84 -0.06
C GLY A 24 4.67 17.86 0.65
N ALA A 25 5.91 18.03 0.18
CA ALA A 25 6.80 19.07 0.70
C ALA A 25 6.36 20.49 0.29
N ALA A 26 5.78 20.64 -0.92
CA ALA A 26 5.25 21.91 -1.41
C ALA A 26 3.89 22.25 -0.76
N MET A 27 3.07 21.25 -0.48
CA MET A 27 1.72 21.42 0.08
C MET A 27 1.54 20.50 1.31
N PRO A 28 2.11 20.84 2.48
CA PRO A 28 2.12 19.99 3.66
C PRO A 28 0.80 20.06 4.43
N LYS A 29 -0.29 19.61 3.77
CA LYS A 29 -1.64 19.53 4.34
C LYS A 29 -2.04 18.09 4.56
N ALA A 30 -2.88 17.80 5.56
CA ALA A 30 -3.54 16.50 5.69
C ALA A 30 -4.44 16.22 4.48
N GLY A 31 -4.60 14.94 4.13
CA GLY A 31 -5.42 14.51 2.99
C GLY A 31 -4.63 13.98 1.79
N GLY A 32 -3.31 14.16 1.77
CA GLY A 32 -2.41 13.51 0.79
C GLY A 32 -2.85 13.73 -0.66
N ARG A 33 -3.12 12.64 -1.39
CA ARG A 33 -3.48 12.68 -2.81
C ARG A 33 -4.73 13.51 -3.13
N MET A 34 -5.68 13.61 -2.20
CA MET A 34 -6.87 14.44 -2.37
C MET A 34 -6.49 15.91 -2.58
N VAL A 35 -5.59 16.44 -1.76
CA VAL A 35 -5.11 17.82 -1.86
C VAL A 35 -4.42 18.06 -3.21
N TYR A 36 -3.51 17.16 -3.61
CA TYR A 36 -2.74 17.31 -4.85
C TYR A 36 -3.63 17.29 -6.08
N LEU A 37 -4.63 16.41 -6.12
CA LEU A 37 -5.57 16.30 -7.23
C LEU A 37 -6.57 17.47 -7.27
N THR A 38 -6.97 17.99 -6.12
CA THR A 38 -7.79 19.20 -6.03
C THR A 38 -7.07 20.39 -6.66
N GLU A 39 -5.83 20.62 -6.28
CA GLU A 39 -5.04 21.76 -6.75
C GLU A 39 -4.60 21.59 -8.22
N ALA A 40 -4.26 20.37 -8.64
CA ALA A 40 -3.81 20.10 -10.01
C ALA A 40 -4.95 20.18 -11.03
N TYR A 41 -6.06 19.53 -10.76
CA TYR A 41 -7.17 19.38 -11.72
C TYR A 41 -8.39 20.20 -11.33
N HIS A 42 -9.20 19.65 -10.44
CA HIS A 42 -10.46 20.25 -10.00
C HIS A 42 -10.83 19.68 -8.61
N PRO A 43 -11.52 20.44 -7.72
CA PRO A 43 -11.97 19.93 -6.42
C PRO A 43 -12.75 18.62 -6.50
N CYS A 44 -13.51 18.42 -7.58
CA CYS A 44 -14.20 17.15 -7.84
C CYS A 44 -13.22 15.97 -7.91
N VAL A 45 -12.08 16.09 -8.62
CA VAL A 45 -11.12 14.98 -8.80
C VAL A 45 -10.47 14.62 -7.46
N GLY A 46 -10.10 15.61 -6.68
CA GLY A 46 -9.60 15.39 -5.31
C GLY A 46 -10.65 14.72 -4.42
N PHE A 47 -11.89 15.20 -4.47
CA PHE A 47 -12.99 14.57 -3.76
C PHE A 47 -13.19 13.11 -4.16
N LEU A 48 -13.15 12.79 -5.47
CA LEU A 48 -13.31 11.42 -5.96
C LEU A 48 -12.21 10.49 -5.43
N ALA A 49 -10.98 10.97 -5.34
CA ALA A 49 -9.88 10.21 -4.75
C ALA A 49 -10.17 9.89 -3.28
N GLY A 50 -10.54 10.89 -2.48
CA GLY A 50 -10.87 10.71 -1.07
C GLY A 50 -12.12 9.84 -0.86
N PHE A 51 -13.17 10.03 -1.67
CA PHE A 51 -14.40 9.23 -1.62
C PHE A 51 -14.14 7.76 -1.93
N SER A 52 -13.31 7.50 -2.94
CA SER A 52 -12.92 6.15 -3.32
C SER A 52 -12.06 5.48 -2.24
N ASP A 53 -11.16 6.24 -1.61
CA ASP A 53 -10.40 5.75 -0.46
C ASP A 53 -11.29 5.46 0.75
N TRP A 54 -12.30 6.29 0.99
CA TRP A 54 -13.24 6.06 2.08
C TRP A 54 -14.08 4.79 1.90
N LEU A 55 -14.50 4.49 0.67
CA LEU A 55 -15.40 3.37 0.42
C LEU A 55 -14.65 2.06 0.12
N ILE A 56 -13.51 2.13 -0.56
CA ILE A 56 -12.75 0.95 -1.00
C ILE A 56 -11.32 0.96 -0.47
N GLY A 57 -10.53 2.00 -0.76
CA GLY A 57 -9.09 1.98 -0.55
C GLY A 57 -8.68 1.65 0.87
N GLY A 58 -9.15 2.44 1.84
CA GLY A 58 -8.88 2.22 3.27
C GLY A 58 -9.55 0.95 3.81
N PRO A 59 -10.89 0.86 3.77
CA PRO A 59 -11.61 -0.30 4.30
C PRO A 59 -11.26 -1.60 3.59
N GLY A 60 -11.03 -1.58 2.28
CA GLY A 60 -10.64 -2.75 1.50
C GLY A 60 -9.25 -3.26 1.87
N SER A 61 -8.28 -2.35 2.07
CA SER A 61 -6.94 -2.72 2.55
C SER A 61 -6.98 -3.32 3.96
N VAL A 62 -7.77 -2.74 4.86
CA VAL A 62 -7.99 -3.29 6.21
C VAL A 62 -8.63 -4.67 6.13
N ALA A 63 -9.66 -4.86 5.29
CA ALA A 63 -10.34 -6.12 5.11
C ALA A 63 -9.43 -7.21 4.53
N ALA A 64 -8.67 -6.88 3.46
CA ALA A 64 -7.73 -7.80 2.83
C ALA A 64 -6.66 -8.29 3.82
N LEU A 65 -6.01 -7.37 4.52
CA LEU A 65 -4.99 -7.74 5.51
C LEU A 65 -5.59 -8.46 6.73
N ALA A 66 -6.81 -8.12 7.15
CA ALA A 66 -7.49 -8.81 8.24
C ALA A 66 -7.83 -10.26 7.88
N ILE A 67 -8.13 -10.57 6.60
CA ILE A 67 -8.29 -11.94 6.08
C ILE A 67 -6.93 -12.63 5.95
N ALA A 68 -5.90 -11.92 5.49
CA ALA A 68 -4.56 -12.49 5.28
C ALA A 68 -3.93 -13.02 6.58
N LEU A 69 -4.21 -12.39 7.74
CA LEU A 69 -3.62 -12.82 9.01
C LEU A 69 -4.05 -14.22 9.44
N PRO A 70 -5.34 -14.57 9.57
CA PRO A 70 -5.76 -15.94 9.89
C PRO A 70 -5.42 -16.92 8.75
N THR A 71 -5.34 -16.47 7.50
CA THR A 71 -4.86 -17.30 6.38
C THR A 71 -3.41 -17.71 6.56
N ALA A 72 -2.54 -16.81 7.05
CA ALA A 72 -1.16 -17.14 7.40
C ALA A 72 -1.04 -18.13 8.57
N LEU A 73 -2.06 -18.19 9.44
CA LEU A 73 -2.14 -19.14 10.56
C LEU A 73 -2.77 -20.47 10.19
N LYS A 74 -3.26 -20.65 8.96
CA LYS A 74 -4.02 -21.85 8.55
C LYS A 74 -3.23 -23.16 8.71
N SER A 75 -1.91 -23.11 8.64
CA SER A 75 -1.05 -24.28 8.90
C SER A 75 -0.96 -24.69 10.37
N PHE A 76 -1.37 -23.82 11.31
CA PHE A 76 -1.34 -24.07 12.75
C PHE A 76 -2.72 -24.16 13.37
N LEU A 77 -3.68 -23.48 12.78
CA LEU A 77 -5.07 -23.46 13.21
C LEU A 77 -5.92 -23.99 12.06
N ASP A 78 -6.61 -25.07 12.28
CA ASP A 78 -7.52 -25.66 11.29
C ASP A 78 -8.77 -24.78 11.13
N LEU A 79 -8.56 -23.64 10.43
CA LEU A 79 -9.60 -22.63 10.23
C LEU A 79 -10.28 -22.86 8.86
N ASN A 80 -11.58 -23.08 8.90
CA ASN A 80 -12.42 -23.01 7.71
C ASN A 80 -12.67 -21.55 7.28
N ASN A 81 -13.27 -21.34 6.12
CA ASN A 81 -13.55 -20.00 5.60
C ASN A 81 -14.37 -19.13 6.55
N THR A 82 -15.32 -19.72 7.28
CA THR A 82 -16.10 -18.98 8.29
C THR A 82 -15.22 -18.56 9.46
N GLY A 83 -14.35 -19.46 9.96
CA GLY A 83 -13.39 -19.15 11.02
C GLY A 83 -12.43 -18.03 10.62
N ILE A 84 -11.94 -18.01 9.38
CA ILE A 84 -11.11 -16.94 8.84
C ILE A 84 -11.85 -15.59 8.87
N LYS A 85 -13.09 -15.54 8.38
CA LYS A 85 -13.90 -14.31 8.39
C LYS A 85 -14.23 -13.83 9.81
N VAL A 86 -14.59 -14.72 10.71
CA VAL A 86 -14.85 -14.39 12.12
C VAL A 86 -13.59 -13.81 12.78
N PHE A 87 -12.43 -14.44 12.58
CA PHE A 87 -11.16 -13.94 13.11
C PHE A 87 -10.84 -12.53 12.56
N ALA A 88 -11.00 -12.33 11.25
CA ALA A 88 -10.79 -11.03 10.61
C ALA A 88 -11.71 -9.94 11.21
N ILE A 89 -12.98 -10.25 11.42
CA ILE A 89 -13.96 -9.32 12.03
C ILE A 89 -13.54 -8.96 13.46
N VAL A 90 -13.18 -9.96 14.28
CA VAL A 90 -12.72 -9.73 15.67
C VAL A 90 -11.46 -8.86 15.69
N LEU A 91 -10.53 -9.10 14.77
CA LEU A 91 -9.32 -8.29 14.63
C LEU A 91 -9.64 -6.83 14.28
N ILE A 92 -10.52 -6.59 13.29
CA ILE A 92 -10.94 -5.24 12.89
C ILE A 92 -11.61 -4.51 14.06
N ILE A 93 -12.55 -5.16 14.77
CA ILE A 93 -13.23 -4.57 15.92
C ILE A 93 -12.23 -4.25 17.04
N GLY A 94 -11.37 -5.20 17.40
CA GLY A 94 -10.38 -5.03 18.46
C GLY A 94 -9.42 -3.88 18.19
N LEU A 95 -8.84 -3.81 16.97
CA LEU A 95 -7.96 -2.71 16.58
C LEU A 95 -8.68 -1.38 16.47
N THR A 96 -9.93 -1.37 16.04
CA THR A 96 -10.72 -0.12 15.97
C THR A 96 -10.98 0.41 17.38
N ILE A 97 -11.43 -0.44 18.30
CA ILE A 97 -11.62 -0.07 19.72
C ILE A 97 -10.29 0.46 20.29
N TYR A 98 -9.19 -0.27 20.09
CA TYR A 98 -7.86 0.14 20.57
C TYR A 98 -7.46 1.52 20.04
N ASN A 99 -7.66 1.79 18.75
CA ASN A 99 -7.34 3.08 18.13
C ASN A 99 -8.25 4.22 18.61
N CYS A 100 -9.46 3.94 19.11
CA CYS A 100 -10.34 4.94 19.72
C CYS A 100 -9.81 5.49 21.05
N TYR A 101 -8.89 4.80 21.73
CA TYR A 101 -8.27 5.26 22.98
C TYR A 101 -7.09 6.23 22.79
N GLY A 102 -6.75 6.58 21.57
CA GLY A 102 -5.83 7.68 21.28
C GLY A 102 -4.61 7.31 20.44
N VAL A 103 -4.08 8.33 19.77
CA VAL A 103 -2.97 8.21 18.82
C VAL A 103 -1.68 7.69 19.49
N LYS A 104 -1.38 8.14 20.71
CA LYS A 104 -0.15 7.77 21.41
C LYS A 104 -0.05 6.26 21.64
N LEU A 105 -1.15 5.64 22.08
CA LEU A 105 -1.20 4.20 22.33
C LEU A 105 -1.03 3.42 21.03
N SER A 106 -1.74 3.84 19.98
CA SER A 106 -1.66 3.21 18.66
C SER A 106 -0.28 3.33 18.01
N SER A 107 0.40 4.47 18.18
CA SER A 107 1.76 4.69 17.68
C SER A 107 2.80 3.82 18.41
N ILE A 108 2.64 3.60 19.72
CA ILE A 108 3.50 2.68 20.47
C ILE A 108 3.37 1.26 19.92
N LEU A 109 2.13 0.79 19.72
CA LEU A 109 1.86 -0.52 19.13
C LEU A 109 2.49 -0.64 17.73
N GLN A 110 2.36 0.41 16.91
CA GLN A 110 2.95 0.46 15.57
C GLN A 110 4.47 0.35 15.60
N ASN A 111 5.14 1.07 16.49
CA ASN A 111 6.58 1.04 16.64
C ASN A 111 7.07 -0.34 17.13
N ILE A 112 6.38 -0.94 18.11
CA ILE A 112 6.68 -2.29 18.58
C ILE A 112 6.53 -3.30 17.43
N SER A 113 5.42 -3.26 16.71
CA SER A 113 5.18 -4.15 15.58
C SER A 113 6.22 -3.99 14.47
N MET A 114 6.69 -2.74 14.23
CA MET A 114 7.71 -2.47 13.23
C MET A 114 9.06 -3.10 13.60
N VAL A 115 9.50 -2.95 14.85
CA VAL A 115 10.75 -3.57 15.33
C VAL A 115 10.60 -5.08 15.37
N ALA A 116 9.50 -5.58 15.91
CA ALA A 116 9.24 -7.01 16.07
C ALA A 116 9.22 -7.77 14.74
N LYS A 117 8.71 -7.19 13.65
CA LYS A 117 8.72 -7.84 12.32
C LYS A 117 10.11 -7.84 11.67
N LEU A 118 10.96 -6.84 11.97
CA LEU A 118 12.30 -6.78 11.38
C LEU A 118 13.23 -7.85 11.94
N VAL A 119 13.11 -8.21 13.23
CA VAL A 119 13.97 -9.22 13.87
C VAL A 119 13.95 -10.56 13.14
N PRO A 120 12.81 -11.25 12.93
CA PRO A 120 12.79 -12.51 12.22
C PRO A 120 13.20 -12.38 10.74
N ILE A 121 12.88 -11.27 10.08
CA ILE A 121 13.29 -11.02 8.69
C ILE A 121 14.82 -10.96 8.61
N LEU A 122 15.47 -10.22 9.51
CA LEU A 122 16.92 -10.09 9.55
C LEU A 122 17.61 -11.39 9.99
N LEU A 123 17.00 -12.17 10.88
CA LEU A 123 17.51 -13.49 11.27
C LEU A 123 17.50 -14.47 10.09
N ILE A 124 16.40 -14.52 9.34
CA ILE A 124 16.28 -15.39 8.15
C ILE A 124 17.26 -14.93 7.07
N LEU A 125 17.32 -13.61 6.80
CA LEU A 125 18.24 -13.03 5.84
C LEU A 125 19.69 -13.31 6.22
N GLY A 126 20.08 -13.05 7.46
CA GLY A 126 21.43 -13.33 7.97
C GLY A 126 21.75 -14.82 7.90
N GLY A 127 20.86 -15.68 8.41
CA GLY A 127 21.04 -17.13 8.34
C GLY A 127 21.22 -17.62 6.89
N ALA A 128 20.39 -17.14 5.95
CA ALA A 128 20.49 -17.52 4.54
C ALA A 128 21.78 -17.02 3.87
N LEU A 129 22.24 -15.80 4.20
CA LEU A 129 23.47 -15.25 3.66
C LEU A 129 24.72 -15.96 4.20
N PHE A 130 24.76 -16.31 5.50
CA PHE A 130 25.92 -16.93 6.13
C PHE A 130 25.94 -18.46 6.01
N CYS A 131 24.79 -19.13 6.10
CA CYS A 131 24.67 -20.59 6.04
C CYS A 131 24.41 -21.10 4.62
N GLY A 132 23.98 -20.27 3.68
CA GLY A 132 23.71 -20.67 2.31
C GLY A 132 25.01 -21.06 1.58
N LYS A 133 25.00 -22.27 0.99
CA LYS A 133 26.18 -22.89 0.34
C LYS A 133 26.13 -22.78 -1.19
N ILE A 134 24.99 -22.39 -1.76
CA ILE A 134 24.80 -22.28 -3.20
C ILE A 134 25.32 -20.92 -3.67
N THR A 135 26.08 -20.91 -4.75
CA THR A 135 26.37 -19.67 -5.48
C THR A 135 25.26 -19.49 -6.50
N PRO A 136 24.36 -18.48 -6.32
CA PRO A 136 23.25 -18.30 -7.24
C PRO A 136 23.77 -18.00 -8.65
N ASP A 137 23.29 -18.71 -9.65
CA ASP A 137 23.48 -18.35 -11.04
C ASP A 137 22.56 -17.14 -11.36
N LEU A 138 23.18 -15.98 -11.55
CA LEU A 138 22.48 -14.74 -11.91
C LEU A 138 22.40 -14.54 -13.42
N SER A 139 22.87 -15.51 -14.23
CA SER A 139 22.74 -15.46 -15.69
C SER A 139 21.28 -15.61 -16.12
N MET A 140 20.98 -15.19 -17.33
CA MET A 140 19.71 -15.53 -17.97
C MET A 140 19.77 -16.99 -18.35
N GLY A 141 18.94 -17.82 -17.71
CA GLY A 141 18.85 -19.25 -18.04
C GLY A 141 18.50 -19.45 -19.51
N ASN A 142 18.95 -20.59 -20.08
CA ASN A 142 18.72 -20.94 -21.49
C ASN A 142 17.24 -20.96 -21.89
N GLU A 143 16.34 -21.29 -20.97
CA GLU A 143 14.89 -21.25 -21.19
C GLU A 143 14.40 -19.82 -21.44
N ILE A 144 14.91 -18.84 -20.72
CA ILE A 144 14.56 -17.42 -20.90
C ILE A 144 15.14 -16.91 -22.22
N ALA A 145 16.37 -17.28 -22.52
CA ALA A 145 17.01 -16.95 -23.79
C ALA A 145 16.27 -17.52 -25.01
N SER A 146 15.62 -18.69 -24.86
CA SER A 146 14.84 -19.34 -25.93
C SER A 146 13.58 -18.54 -26.34
N HIS A 147 13.03 -17.68 -25.46
CA HIS A 147 11.85 -16.85 -25.77
C HIS A 147 12.21 -15.57 -26.57
N GLY A 148 13.48 -15.34 -26.86
CA GLY A 148 13.95 -14.16 -27.53
C GLY A 148 13.84 -12.88 -26.70
N THR A 149 14.34 -11.77 -27.23
CA THR A 149 14.38 -10.49 -26.49
C THR A 149 12.99 -9.97 -26.08
N ALA A 150 12.00 -10.11 -26.98
CA ALA A 150 10.64 -9.64 -26.71
C ALA A 150 9.96 -10.45 -25.59
N GLY A 151 10.13 -11.78 -25.58
CA GLY A 151 9.60 -12.64 -24.53
C GLY A 151 10.25 -12.38 -23.17
N THR A 152 11.57 -12.16 -23.15
CA THR A 152 12.29 -11.78 -21.92
C THR A 152 11.81 -10.47 -21.34
N ILE A 153 11.59 -9.44 -22.18
CA ILE A 153 11.07 -8.14 -21.76
C ILE A 153 9.65 -8.29 -21.20
N SER A 154 8.79 -9.07 -21.84
CA SER A 154 7.43 -9.32 -21.37
C SER A 154 7.40 -10.00 -19.99
N MET A 155 8.22 -11.06 -19.79
CA MET A 155 8.34 -11.74 -18.50
C MET A 155 8.88 -10.81 -17.41
N LEU A 156 9.87 -9.99 -17.73
CA LEU A 156 10.42 -9.00 -16.79
C LEU A 156 9.36 -7.95 -16.43
N ALA A 157 8.62 -7.43 -17.40
CA ALA A 157 7.54 -6.48 -17.17
C ALA A 157 6.46 -7.07 -16.25
N PHE A 158 6.02 -8.31 -16.50
CA PHE A 158 5.07 -9.01 -15.63
C PHE A 158 5.61 -9.18 -14.20
N ALA A 159 6.87 -9.58 -14.04
CA ALA A 159 7.50 -9.74 -12.73
C ALA A 159 7.64 -8.39 -11.98
N ILE A 160 7.93 -7.29 -12.70
CA ILE A 160 7.95 -5.94 -12.12
C ILE A 160 6.55 -5.58 -11.61
N VAL A 161 5.52 -5.76 -12.44
CA VAL A 161 4.11 -5.49 -12.07
C VAL A 161 3.74 -6.24 -10.79
N ALA A 162 4.03 -7.53 -10.71
CA ALA A 162 3.78 -8.34 -9.52
C ALA A 162 4.54 -7.83 -8.28
N SER A 163 5.80 -7.36 -8.45
CA SER A 163 6.58 -6.83 -7.34
C SER A 163 6.05 -5.51 -6.80
N LEU A 164 5.45 -4.65 -7.64
CA LEU A 164 4.94 -3.34 -7.24
C LEU A 164 3.89 -3.42 -6.14
N TRP A 165 3.09 -4.49 -6.09
CA TRP A 165 2.14 -4.71 -5.01
C TRP A 165 2.82 -4.80 -3.64
N ALA A 166 3.98 -5.45 -3.56
CA ALA A 166 4.74 -5.58 -2.32
C ALA A 166 5.38 -4.25 -1.86
N TYR A 167 5.54 -3.30 -2.77
CA TYR A 167 6.03 -1.95 -2.46
C TYR A 167 4.92 -0.99 -2.03
N GLU A 168 3.64 -1.34 -2.17
CA GLU A 168 2.53 -0.42 -1.92
C GLU A 168 2.43 -0.03 -0.44
N GLY A 169 1.89 1.17 -0.17
CA GLY A 169 1.65 1.70 1.18
C GLY A 169 2.43 2.99 1.52
N TRP A 170 3.46 3.34 0.77
CA TRP A 170 4.24 4.57 0.98
C TRP A 170 3.40 5.85 0.79
N THR A 171 2.34 5.80 0.00
CA THR A 171 1.40 6.90 -0.22
C THR A 171 0.70 7.35 1.07
N ASN A 172 0.53 6.45 2.04
CA ASN A 172 -0.14 6.74 3.31
C ASN A 172 0.62 7.76 4.17
N LEU A 173 1.94 7.91 4.00
CA LEU A 173 2.70 8.92 4.73
C LEU A 173 2.21 10.34 4.43
N ASN A 174 1.74 10.58 3.20
CA ASN A 174 1.26 11.89 2.78
C ASN A 174 -0.09 12.27 3.41
N THR A 175 -0.86 11.32 3.92
CA THR A 175 -2.13 11.60 4.61
C THR A 175 -1.94 12.23 5.98
N VAL A 176 -0.76 12.03 6.59
CA VAL A 176 -0.40 12.51 7.92
C VAL A 176 0.67 13.62 7.89
N THR A 177 0.86 14.26 6.75
CA THR A 177 1.93 15.26 6.54
C THR A 177 1.89 16.42 7.55
N GLU A 178 0.69 16.84 8.00
CA GLU A 178 0.54 17.88 9.03
C GLU A 178 1.10 17.49 10.41
N GLU A 179 1.24 16.19 10.70
CA GLU A 179 1.80 15.69 11.96
C GLU A 179 3.33 15.62 11.94
N ILE A 180 3.96 15.82 10.77
CA ILE A 180 5.42 15.80 10.59
C ILE A 180 6.00 17.15 11.00
N LYS A 181 6.99 17.15 11.90
CA LYS A 181 7.59 18.40 12.43
C LYS A 181 8.18 19.29 11.34
N ASN A 182 8.93 18.72 10.40
CA ASN A 182 9.57 19.41 9.28
C ASN A 182 9.20 18.72 7.95
N PRO A 183 7.95 18.84 7.46
CA PRO A 183 7.47 18.07 6.32
C PRO A 183 8.26 18.35 5.04
N LYS A 184 8.77 19.58 4.85
CA LYS A 184 9.58 19.97 3.69
C LYS A 184 10.87 19.16 3.54
N ARG A 185 11.45 18.64 4.64
CA ARG A 185 12.67 17.84 4.69
C ARG A 185 12.39 16.38 4.99
N ASP A 186 11.61 16.14 6.04
CA ASP A 186 11.49 14.82 6.65
C ASP A 186 10.60 13.89 5.82
N LEU A 187 9.60 14.43 5.09
CA LEU A 187 8.77 13.64 4.20
C LEU A 187 9.54 13.07 3.00
N PRO A 188 10.28 13.87 2.19
CA PRO A 188 11.12 13.34 1.13
C PRO A 188 12.16 12.34 1.64
N LEU A 189 12.80 12.64 2.75
CA LEU A 189 13.83 11.77 3.34
C LEU A 189 13.24 10.44 3.81
N ALA A 190 12.08 10.44 4.43
CA ALA A 190 11.40 9.23 4.87
C ALA A 190 10.98 8.34 3.69
N LEU A 191 10.49 8.93 2.60
CA LEU A 191 10.12 8.19 1.38
C LEU A 191 11.37 7.60 0.70
N ILE A 192 12.45 8.37 0.56
CA ILE A 192 13.69 7.89 -0.07
C ILE A 192 14.32 6.76 0.75
N ILE A 193 14.50 6.97 2.06
CA ILE A 193 15.11 5.96 2.94
C ILE A 193 14.20 4.74 3.07
N GLY A 194 12.88 4.95 3.22
CA GLY A 194 11.91 3.87 3.37
C GLY A 194 11.85 2.99 2.12
N ILE A 195 11.56 3.57 0.97
CA ILE A 195 11.44 2.80 -0.28
C ILE A 195 12.80 2.23 -0.71
N GLY A 196 13.89 3.02 -0.61
CA GLY A 196 15.23 2.56 -0.93
C GLY A 196 15.70 1.42 -0.01
N GLY A 197 15.47 1.55 1.30
CA GLY A 197 15.80 0.52 2.27
C GLY A 197 15.03 -0.79 2.04
N ILE A 198 13.73 -0.70 1.74
CA ILE A 198 12.91 -1.88 1.39
C ILE A 198 13.37 -2.49 0.06
N THR A 199 13.78 -1.69 -0.93
CA THR A 199 14.31 -2.19 -2.19
C THR A 199 15.57 -3.03 -1.97
N VAL A 200 16.50 -2.53 -1.18
CA VAL A 200 17.71 -3.27 -0.80
C VAL A 200 17.36 -4.54 -0.02
N LEU A 201 16.44 -4.44 0.95
CA LEU A 201 16.00 -5.58 1.73
C LEU A 201 15.37 -6.68 0.86
N TYR A 202 14.48 -6.33 -0.06
CA TYR A 202 13.84 -7.28 -0.96
C TYR A 202 14.82 -7.93 -1.92
N ALA A 203 15.74 -7.15 -2.50
CA ALA A 203 16.77 -7.67 -3.37
C ALA A 203 17.69 -8.67 -2.64
N LEU A 204 18.15 -8.29 -1.44
CA LEU A 204 18.98 -9.15 -0.60
C LEU A 204 18.24 -10.41 -0.12
N PHE A 205 16.96 -10.29 0.21
CA PHE A 205 16.15 -11.42 0.66
C PHE A 205 15.94 -12.42 -0.48
N ASN A 206 15.64 -11.97 -1.68
CA ASN A 206 15.55 -12.82 -2.86
C ASN A 206 16.90 -13.48 -3.19
N TYR A 207 17.99 -12.73 -3.14
CA TYR A 207 19.34 -13.30 -3.32
C TYR A 207 19.64 -14.38 -2.27
N ALA A 208 19.28 -14.13 -1.02
CA ALA A 208 19.50 -15.06 0.08
C ALA A 208 18.69 -16.37 -0.07
N ILE A 209 17.46 -16.30 -0.60
CA ILE A 209 16.66 -17.47 -0.94
C ILE A 209 17.43 -18.38 -1.91
N TYR A 210 17.97 -17.82 -3.00
CA TYR A 210 18.74 -18.60 -4.00
C TYR A 210 20.09 -19.09 -3.49
N ARG A 211 20.60 -18.56 -2.39
CA ARG A 211 21.79 -19.13 -1.72
C ARG A 211 21.50 -20.44 -0.96
N VAL A 212 20.24 -20.69 -0.64
CA VAL A 212 19.80 -21.83 0.17
C VAL A 212 19.03 -22.86 -0.65
N LEU A 213 18.14 -22.38 -1.55
CA LEU A 213 17.29 -23.23 -2.38
C LEU A 213 17.88 -23.34 -3.80
N PRO A 214 18.12 -24.58 -4.31
CA PRO A 214 18.42 -24.80 -5.71
C PRO A 214 17.28 -24.26 -6.61
N TYR A 215 17.64 -23.83 -7.82
CA TYR A 215 16.66 -23.29 -8.79
C TYR A 215 15.56 -24.31 -9.11
N GLU A 216 15.92 -25.57 -9.31
CA GLU A 216 15.00 -26.68 -9.58
C GLU A 216 13.96 -26.83 -8.46
N THR A 217 14.38 -26.73 -7.21
CA THR A 217 13.49 -26.79 -6.04
C THR A 217 12.51 -25.60 -6.03
N VAL A 218 12.96 -24.41 -6.37
CA VAL A 218 12.10 -23.23 -6.47
C VAL A 218 11.04 -23.43 -7.56
N VAL A 219 11.44 -23.93 -8.74
CA VAL A 219 10.52 -24.22 -9.85
C VAL A 219 9.50 -25.29 -9.45
N GLU A 220 9.93 -26.37 -8.77
CA GLU A 220 9.04 -27.43 -8.31
C GLU A 220 8.03 -26.94 -7.27
N MET A 221 8.47 -26.11 -6.32
CA MET A 221 7.59 -25.46 -5.35
C MET A 221 6.53 -24.59 -6.02
N ILE A 222 6.92 -23.79 -7.03
CA ILE A 222 5.98 -22.93 -7.77
C ILE A 222 4.98 -23.80 -8.55
N LYS A 223 5.41 -24.88 -9.20
CA LYS A 223 4.54 -25.81 -9.93
C LYS A 223 3.54 -26.54 -9.01
N SER A 224 3.92 -26.76 -7.74
CA SER A 224 3.04 -27.35 -6.73
C SER A 224 2.20 -26.31 -5.96
N GLU A 225 2.16 -25.05 -6.43
CA GLU A 225 1.45 -23.94 -5.82
C GLU A 225 1.93 -23.61 -4.38
N ASN A 226 3.13 -24.02 -4.02
CA ASN A 226 3.76 -23.69 -2.76
C ASN A 226 4.62 -22.43 -2.92
N TYR A 227 4.05 -21.27 -2.63
CA TYR A 227 4.73 -19.97 -2.76
C TYR A 227 5.50 -19.55 -1.51
N TYR A 228 5.57 -20.39 -0.46
CA TYR A 228 6.20 -20.04 0.83
C TYR A 228 7.71 -20.29 0.85
N LEU A 229 8.46 -19.78 -0.15
CA LEU A 229 9.92 -19.96 -0.27
C LEU A 229 10.69 -19.57 0.99
N GLY A 230 10.31 -18.44 1.61
CA GLY A 230 10.94 -17.98 2.87
C GLY A 230 10.77 -18.97 4.03
N THR A 231 9.64 -19.69 4.07
CA THR A 231 9.39 -20.74 5.08
C THR A 231 10.31 -21.92 4.88
N GLU A 232 10.50 -22.37 3.65
CA GLU A 232 11.39 -23.50 3.34
C GLU A 232 12.86 -23.15 3.62
N VAL A 233 13.29 -21.93 3.24
CA VAL A 233 14.62 -21.42 3.62
C VAL A 233 14.81 -21.44 5.13
N ALA A 234 13.84 -20.94 5.88
CA ALA A 234 13.94 -20.91 7.34
C ALA A 234 13.95 -22.31 7.97
N LYS A 235 13.17 -23.26 7.42
CA LYS A 235 13.20 -24.67 7.86
C LYS A 235 14.56 -25.31 7.59
N LEU A 236 15.18 -25.05 6.45
CA LEU A 236 16.50 -25.60 6.12
C LEU A 236 17.60 -25.07 7.01
N ILE A 237 17.48 -23.79 7.48
CA ILE A 237 18.50 -23.15 8.32
C ILE A 237 18.28 -23.44 9.80
N PHE A 238 17.03 -23.34 10.28
CA PHE A 238 16.68 -23.37 11.70
C PHE A 238 15.84 -24.63 12.08
N GLY A 239 15.67 -25.58 11.16
CA GLY A 239 14.81 -26.75 11.38
C GLY A 239 13.34 -26.34 11.54
N ASN A 240 12.58 -27.14 12.29
CA ASN A 240 11.15 -26.89 12.52
C ASN A 240 10.85 -25.54 13.19
N ALA A 241 11.77 -25.01 13.99
CA ALA A 241 11.64 -23.69 14.59
C ALA A 241 11.65 -22.57 13.54
N GLY A 242 12.28 -22.76 12.38
CA GLY A 242 12.28 -21.82 11.27
C GLY A 242 10.89 -21.54 10.70
N GLY A 243 10.07 -22.58 10.51
CA GLY A 243 8.69 -22.43 10.07
C GLY A 243 7.86 -21.58 11.05
N MET A 244 7.98 -21.82 12.34
CA MET A 244 7.32 -21.03 13.38
C MET A 244 7.80 -19.58 13.39
N LEU A 245 9.11 -19.37 13.21
CA LEU A 245 9.69 -18.02 13.14
C LEU A 245 9.10 -17.21 11.98
N VAL A 246 8.98 -17.80 10.78
CA VAL A 246 8.37 -17.13 9.62
C VAL A 246 6.90 -16.82 9.87
N THR A 247 6.14 -17.77 10.38
CA THR A 247 4.72 -17.53 10.67
C THR A 247 4.53 -16.43 11.71
N ALA A 248 5.33 -16.43 12.77
CA ALA A 248 5.32 -15.35 13.75
C ALA A 248 5.64 -13.99 13.10
N ALA A 249 6.67 -13.95 12.23
CA ALA A 249 7.02 -12.76 11.47
C ALA A 249 5.85 -12.24 10.60
N MET A 250 5.19 -13.15 9.87
CA MET A 250 4.04 -12.81 9.03
C MET A 250 2.88 -12.25 9.86
N VAL A 251 2.53 -12.92 10.96
CA VAL A 251 1.45 -12.48 11.86
C VAL A 251 1.73 -11.08 12.43
N ILE A 252 2.94 -10.85 12.94
CA ILE A 252 3.34 -9.55 13.48
C ILE A 252 3.33 -8.47 12.40
N ALA A 253 3.84 -8.79 11.20
CA ALA A 253 3.89 -7.86 10.08
C ALA A 253 2.49 -7.46 9.61
N ILE A 254 1.60 -8.43 9.42
CA ILE A 254 0.23 -8.18 8.98
C ILE A 254 -0.56 -7.41 10.06
N PHE A 255 -0.46 -7.83 11.32
CA PHE A 255 -1.09 -7.15 12.46
C PHE A 255 -0.68 -5.67 12.54
N GLY A 256 0.63 -5.39 12.45
CA GLY A 256 1.16 -4.03 12.43
C GLY A 256 0.66 -3.22 11.23
N SER A 257 0.55 -3.85 10.06
CA SER A 257 0.03 -3.18 8.86
C SER A 257 -1.46 -2.84 8.99
N VAL A 258 -2.29 -3.76 9.51
CA VAL A 258 -3.72 -3.48 9.80
C VAL A 258 -3.84 -2.32 10.79
N ASN A 259 -3.07 -2.34 11.89
CA ASN A 259 -3.08 -1.26 12.86
C ASN A 259 -2.69 0.09 12.23
N GLY A 260 -1.66 0.10 11.39
CA GLY A 260 -1.21 1.31 10.66
C GLY A 260 -2.29 1.90 9.76
N LEU A 261 -3.03 1.07 9.03
CA LEU A 261 -4.14 1.51 8.18
C LEU A 261 -5.33 2.02 9.00
N VAL A 262 -5.71 1.31 10.07
CA VAL A 262 -6.78 1.75 10.98
C VAL A 262 -6.42 3.09 11.63
N LEU A 263 -5.14 3.32 11.90
CA LEU A 263 -4.64 4.58 12.46
C LEU A 263 -4.65 5.73 11.43
N ALA A 264 -4.16 5.50 10.21
CA ALA A 264 -3.87 6.56 9.24
C ALA A 264 -5.10 6.99 8.40
N GLN A 265 -5.85 6.03 7.87
CA GLN A 265 -6.92 6.30 6.91
C GLN A 265 -8.04 7.22 7.42
N PRO A 266 -8.54 7.09 8.67
CA PRO A 266 -9.61 7.96 9.17
C PRO A 266 -9.26 9.46 9.20
N ARG A 267 -7.98 9.81 9.18
CA ARG A 267 -7.52 11.21 9.12
C ARG A 267 -7.84 11.89 7.80
N MET A 268 -7.80 11.13 6.70
CA MET A 268 -8.21 11.65 5.40
C MET A 268 -9.71 11.97 5.38
N TYR A 269 -10.55 11.09 5.92
CA TYR A 269 -12.00 11.33 6.01
C TYR A 269 -12.33 12.51 6.92
N TYR A 270 -11.56 12.67 8.00
CA TYR A 270 -11.65 13.85 8.87
C TYR A 270 -11.28 15.13 8.09
N ALA A 271 -10.19 15.14 7.32
CA ALA A 271 -9.77 16.27 6.51
C ALA A 271 -10.84 16.65 5.47
N MET A 272 -11.38 15.68 4.73
CA MET A 272 -12.48 15.90 3.79
C MET A 272 -13.70 16.58 4.43
N SER A 273 -14.03 16.18 5.66
CA SER A 273 -15.14 16.78 6.40
C SER A 273 -14.84 18.22 6.86
N LYS A 274 -13.58 18.51 7.20
CA LYS A 274 -13.13 19.86 7.56
C LYS A 274 -13.16 20.84 6.39
N GLU A 275 -12.86 20.35 5.20
CA GLU A 275 -12.94 21.13 3.96
C GLU A 275 -14.38 21.31 3.45
N GLY A 276 -15.37 20.80 4.19
CA GLY A 276 -16.79 20.96 3.84
C GLY A 276 -17.31 20.01 2.77
N HIS A 277 -16.45 19.18 2.19
CA HIS A 277 -16.81 18.25 1.10
C HIS A 277 -17.15 16.83 1.59
N PHE A 278 -17.54 16.69 2.88
CA PHE A 278 -17.95 15.40 3.43
C PHE A 278 -18.95 15.55 4.57
N PHE A 279 -19.42 14.43 5.13
CA PHE A 279 -20.36 14.45 6.24
C PHE A 279 -19.78 15.13 7.49
N LYS A 280 -20.46 16.12 8.04
CA LYS A 280 -20.01 16.92 9.21
C LYS A 280 -19.66 16.07 10.46
N SER A 281 -20.22 14.86 10.56
CA SER A 281 -19.93 13.92 11.67
C SER A 281 -18.48 13.41 11.68
N PHE A 282 -17.86 13.28 10.51
CA PHE A 282 -16.46 12.84 10.40
C PHE A 282 -15.45 13.91 10.85
N GLY A 283 -15.85 15.18 10.82
CA GLY A 283 -15.04 16.32 11.28
C GLY A 283 -15.01 16.52 12.79
N LYS A 284 -15.58 15.60 13.58
CA LYS A 284 -15.60 15.66 15.05
C LYS A 284 -14.54 14.74 15.65
N LEU A 285 -13.75 15.30 16.56
CA LEU A 285 -12.79 14.53 17.36
C LEU A 285 -13.41 14.13 18.70
N HIS A 286 -13.01 12.98 19.21
CA HIS A 286 -13.41 12.54 20.54
C HIS A 286 -12.91 13.56 21.60
N PRO A 287 -13.76 14.01 22.55
CA PRO A 287 -13.38 15.09 23.49
C PRO A 287 -12.11 14.80 24.28
N LYS A 288 -11.96 13.59 24.79
CA LYS A 288 -10.83 13.14 25.62
C LYS A 288 -9.63 12.66 24.77
N TYR A 289 -9.86 11.80 23.80
CA TYR A 289 -8.79 11.08 23.11
C TYR A 289 -8.31 11.77 21.82
N LYS A 290 -9.02 12.82 21.36
CA LYS A 290 -8.67 13.63 20.18
C LYS A 290 -8.48 12.82 18.88
N VAL A 291 -9.23 11.75 18.72
CA VAL A 291 -9.25 10.89 17.52
C VAL A 291 -10.60 11.00 16.80
N PRO A 292 -10.65 10.82 15.47
CA PRO A 292 -11.87 10.89 14.68
C PRO A 292 -12.68 9.58 14.81
N THR A 293 -13.33 9.38 15.96
CA THR A 293 -14.01 8.12 16.33
C THR A 293 -15.08 7.70 15.32
N THR A 294 -15.86 8.67 14.80
CA THR A 294 -16.87 8.37 13.77
C THR A 294 -16.23 7.77 12.52
N ALA A 295 -15.10 8.34 12.06
CA ALA A 295 -14.38 7.85 10.89
C ALA A 295 -13.82 6.44 11.13
N LEU A 296 -13.26 6.18 12.32
CA LEU A 296 -12.76 4.85 12.74
C LEU A 296 -13.87 3.80 12.71
N ILE A 297 -15.03 4.09 13.31
CA ILE A 297 -16.17 3.16 13.38
C ILE A 297 -16.73 2.88 11.99
N VAL A 298 -16.95 3.91 11.17
CA VAL A 298 -17.50 3.72 9.83
C VAL A 298 -16.53 2.94 8.94
N GLN A 299 -15.22 3.21 9.02
CA GLN A 299 -14.21 2.39 8.33
C GLN A 299 -14.31 0.93 8.74
N ALA A 300 -14.43 0.63 10.04
CA ALA A 300 -14.57 -0.74 10.54
C ALA A 300 -15.83 -1.43 10.00
N ILE A 301 -16.98 -0.72 9.99
CA ILE A 301 -18.23 -1.25 9.45
C ILE A 301 -18.08 -1.60 7.96
N ILE A 302 -17.52 -0.69 7.14
CA ILE A 302 -17.30 -0.94 5.71
C ILE A 302 -16.33 -2.11 5.53
N SER A 303 -15.23 -2.17 6.30
CA SER A 303 -14.26 -3.27 6.24
C SER A 303 -14.92 -4.62 6.58
N ILE A 304 -15.78 -4.67 7.59
CA ILE A 304 -16.52 -5.90 7.96
C ILE A 304 -17.47 -6.33 6.84
N ILE A 305 -18.19 -5.40 6.24
CA ILE A 305 -19.06 -5.69 5.09
C ILE A 305 -18.22 -6.29 3.94
N LEU A 306 -17.07 -5.71 3.64
CA LEU A 306 -16.18 -6.19 2.59
C LEU A 306 -15.60 -7.58 2.91
N VAL A 307 -15.24 -7.88 4.17
CA VAL A 307 -14.82 -9.23 4.61
C VAL A 307 -15.93 -10.27 4.39
N LEU A 308 -17.18 -9.89 4.60
CA LEU A 308 -18.31 -10.80 4.41
C LEU A 308 -18.60 -11.05 2.92
N MET A 309 -18.45 -10.04 2.07
CA MET A 309 -18.84 -10.06 0.65
C MET A 309 -17.75 -10.57 -0.29
N ARG A 310 -16.46 -10.43 0.07
CA ARG A 310 -15.33 -10.67 -0.82
C ARG A 310 -14.30 -11.61 -0.19
N ASP A 311 -13.46 -12.22 -1.03
CA ASP A 311 -12.25 -12.93 -0.61
C ASP A 311 -11.01 -12.03 -0.69
N LEU A 312 -9.86 -12.60 -0.30
CA LEU A 312 -8.58 -11.87 -0.25
C LEU A 312 -8.16 -11.35 -1.62
N ASP A 313 -8.23 -12.18 -2.65
CA ASP A 313 -7.75 -11.83 -3.99
C ASP A 313 -8.61 -10.73 -4.62
N GLN A 314 -9.93 -10.87 -4.52
CA GLN A 314 -10.88 -9.86 -5.00
C GLN A 314 -10.70 -8.49 -4.31
N LEU A 315 -10.44 -8.50 -2.99
CA LEU A 315 -10.17 -7.26 -2.25
C LEU A 315 -8.85 -6.64 -2.67
N THR A 316 -7.82 -7.45 -2.82
CA THR A 316 -6.49 -7.00 -3.23
C THR A 316 -6.54 -6.36 -4.62
N ASN A 317 -7.14 -7.03 -5.59
CA ASN A 317 -7.26 -6.53 -6.97
C ASN A 317 -8.02 -5.20 -7.03
N LEU A 318 -9.13 -5.10 -6.30
CA LEU A 318 -9.96 -3.90 -6.25
C LEU A 318 -9.20 -2.70 -5.65
N VAL A 319 -8.48 -2.92 -4.53
CA VAL A 319 -7.69 -1.88 -3.85
C VAL A 319 -6.51 -1.44 -4.71
N VAL A 320 -5.80 -2.40 -5.32
CA VAL A 320 -4.65 -2.11 -6.20
C VAL A 320 -5.10 -1.30 -7.40
N PHE A 321 -6.16 -1.73 -8.09
CA PHE A 321 -6.70 -0.99 -9.23
C PHE A 321 -6.98 0.47 -8.89
N GLN A 322 -7.75 0.70 -7.81
CA GLN A 322 -8.10 2.04 -7.38
C GLN A 322 -6.86 2.86 -7.01
N THR A 323 -5.91 2.28 -6.31
CA THR A 323 -4.69 2.96 -5.90
C THR A 323 -3.86 3.36 -7.12
N MET A 324 -3.67 2.46 -8.08
CA MET A 324 -2.90 2.74 -9.31
C MET A 324 -3.56 3.80 -10.18
N LEU A 325 -4.90 3.81 -10.27
CA LEU A 325 -5.64 4.84 -11.00
C LEU A 325 -5.37 6.24 -10.45
N PHE A 326 -5.46 6.42 -9.12
CA PHE A 326 -5.21 7.73 -8.51
C PHE A 326 -3.72 8.08 -8.43
N ASN A 327 -2.83 7.10 -8.25
CA ASN A 327 -1.39 7.33 -8.31
C ASN A 327 -0.94 7.81 -9.69
N PHE A 328 -1.50 7.26 -10.77
CA PHE A 328 -1.30 7.76 -12.12
C PHE A 328 -1.65 9.26 -12.24
N LEU A 329 -2.82 9.66 -11.74
CA LEU A 329 -3.24 11.05 -11.75
C LEU A 329 -2.34 11.95 -10.89
N VAL A 330 -1.88 11.48 -9.73
CA VAL A 330 -0.96 12.25 -8.86
C VAL A 330 0.40 12.43 -9.50
N VAL A 331 0.93 11.42 -10.17
CA VAL A 331 2.20 11.55 -10.91
C VAL A 331 2.10 12.61 -12.01
N LEU A 332 0.98 12.62 -12.76
CA LEU A 332 0.72 13.66 -13.76
C LEU A 332 0.43 15.04 -13.15
N ALA A 333 0.02 15.13 -11.88
CA ALA A 333 -0.17 16.39 -11.19
C ALA A 333 1.15 17.16 -11.01
N VAL A 334 2.31 16.49 -10.96
CA VAL A 334 3.63 17.16 -10.81
C VAL A 334 3.89 18.17 -11.93
N PRO A 335 3.90 17.82 -13.22
CA PRO A 335 4.10 18.80 -14.30
C PRO A 335 2.98 19.84 -14.37
N ILE A 336 1.73 19.47 -14.05
CA ILE A 336 0.60 20.40 -14.05
C ILE A 336 0.81 21.49 -12.98
N LEU A 337 1.12 21.09 -11.74
CA LEU A 337 1.32 22.01 -10.63
C LEU A 337 2.60 22.84 -10.75
N ARG A 338 3.65 22.31 -11.42
CA ARG A 338 4.82 23.12 -11.76
C ARG A 338 4.48 24.29 -12.68
N LYS A 339 3.52 24.09 -13.61
CA LYS A 339 3.05 25.15 -14.52
C LYS A 339 2.00 26.05 -13.89
N LYS A 340 1.06 25.47 -13.11
CA LYS A 340 -0.09 26.18 -12.53
C LYS A 340 0.30 27.04 -11.33
N MET A 341 1.29 26.58 -10.54
CA MET A 341 1.73 27.21 -9.30
C MET A 341 3.26 27.37 -9.29
N PRO A 342 3.84 28.19 -10.18
CA PRO A 342 5.30 28.38 -10.27
C PRO A 342 5.88 29.04 -9.00
N GLU A 343 5.09 29.86 -8.32
CA GLU A 343 5.48 30.63 -7.11
C GLU A 343 5.62 29.78 -5.85
N ILE A 344 5.06 28.55 -5.81
CA ILE A 344 5.19 27.70 -4.63
C ILE A 344 6.66 27.26 -4.49
N GLU A 345 7.22 27.51 -3.30
CA GLU A 345 8.55 27.05 -2.94
C GLU A 345 8.61 25.51 -2.94
N ARG A 346 9.40 24.93 -3.83
CA ARG A 346 9.67 23.50 -3.91
C ARG A 346 11.04 23.21 -3.32
N THR A 347 11.07 22.92 -2.02
CA THR A 347 12.30 22.53 -1.30
C THR A 347 12.85 21.20 -1.77
N TYR A 348 11.98 20.35 -2.33
CA TYR A 348 12.33 19.07 -2.94
C TYR A 348 11.78 19.02 -4.38
N LYS A 349 12.55 18.45 -5.32
CA LYS A 349 12.15 18.26 -6.72
C LYS A 349 12.43 16.83 -7.15
N VAL A 350 11.52 16.24 -7.94
CA VAL A 350 11.64 14.88 -8.48
C VAL A 350 12.93 14.76 -9.32
N TRP A 351 13.68 13.69 -9.06
CA TRP A 351 14.91 13.39 -9.80
C TRP A 351 14.61 12.97 -11.24
N PHE A 352 15.51 13.30 -12.15
CA PHE A 352 15.41 12.98 -13.58
C PHE A 352 14.11 13.45 -14.26
N TYR A 353 13.53 14.55 -13.77
CA TYR A 353 12.37 15.17 -14.40
C TYR A 353 12.71 15.64 -15.85
N PRO A 354 11.85 15.45 -16.86
CA PRO A 354 10.50 14.86 -16.81
C PRO A 354 10.47 13.35 -17.03
N VAL A 355 11.59 12.69 -17.34
CA VAL A 355 11.66 11.29 -17.77
C VAL A 355 11.11 10.33 -16.70
N SER A 356 11.51 10.51 -15.44
CA SER A 356 11.02 9.68 -14.33
C SER A 356 9.50 9.76 -14.16
N VAL A 357 8.91 10.95 -14.30
CA VAL A 357 7.47 11.17 -14.22
C VAL A 357 6.74 10.45 -15.36
N ILE A 358 7.25 10.56 -16.60
CA ILE A 358 6.65 9.91 -17.76
C ILE A 358 6.69 8.39 -17.62
N ILE A 359 7.84 7.82 -17.28
CA ILE A 359 8.00 6.36 -17.11
C ILE A 359 7.06 5.85 -16.02
N THR A 360 7.02 6.50 -14.85
CA THR A 360 6.16 6.11 -13.74
C THR A 360 4.68 6.20 -14.12
N ALA A 361 4.28 7.26 -14.82
CA ALA A 361 2.90 7.42 -15.29
C ALA A 361 2.51 6.31 -16.29
N LEU A 362 3.38 5.98 -17.23
CA LEU A 362 3.14 4.90 -18.20
C LEU A 362 3.01 3.54 -17.52
N ILE A 363 3.82 3.27 -16.50
CA ILE A 363 3.75 2.01 -15.76
C ILE A 363 2.45 1.92 -14.96
N PHE A 364 2.07 2.98 -14.23
CA PHE A 364 0.80 2.98 -13.48
C PHE A 364 -0.41 2.88 -14.42
N LEU A 365 -0.37 3.54 -15.58
CA LEU A 365 -1.40 3.37 -16.62
C LEU A 365 -1.45 1.93 -17.13
N GLY A 366 -0.29 1.34 -17.41
CA GLY A 366 -0.18 -0.06 -17.84
C GLY A 366 -0.79 -1.03 -16.83
N LEU A 367 -0.57 -0.81 -15.53
CA LEU A 367 -1.19 -1.58 -14.44
C LEU A 367 -2.71 -1.45 -14.42
N VAL A 368 -3.24 -0.23 -14.56
CA VAL A 368 -4.68 0.01 -14.66
C VAL A 368 -5.27 -0.73 -15.85
N ILE A 369 -4.60 -0.70 -17.01
CA ILE A 369 -5.04 -1.40 -18.22
C ILE A 369 -4.95 -2.92 -18.04
N SER A 370 -3.86 -3.46 -17.46
CA SER A 370 -3.70 -4.89 -17.20
C SER A 370 -4.84 -5.44 -16.34
N THR A 371 -5.19 -4.73 -15.26
CA THR A 371 -6.29 -5.16 -14.37
C THR A 371 -7.63 -5.29 -15.11
N PHE A 372 -7.85 -4.50 -16.16
CA PHE A 372 -9.06 -4.63 -16.99
C PHE A 372 -9.16 -5.98 -17.70
N PHE A 373 -8.02 -6.55 -18.08
CA PHE A 373 -7.98 -7.84 -18.75
C PHE A 373 -7.94 -9.00 -17.77
N ASP A 374 -7.28 -8.82 -16.62
CA ASP A 374 -7.07 -9.88 -15.63
C ASP A 374 -8.25 -10.03 -14.67
N ASP A 375 -8.85 -8.91 -14.22
CA ASP A 375 -10.02 -8.86 -13.32
C ASP A 375 -10.99 -7.74 -13.72
N PRO A 376 -11.81 -7.93 -14.77
CA PRO A 376 -12.77 -6.93 -15.24
C PRO A 376 -13.77 -6.48 -14.17
N VAL A 377 -14.12 -7.35 -13.22
CA VAL A 377 -15.10 -7.05 -12.16
C VAL A 377 -14.52 -6.03 -11.18
N SER A 378 -13.28 -6.21 -10.76
CA SER A 378 -12.58 -5.24 -9.90
C SER A 378 -12.33 -3.92 -10.63
N ALA A 379 -11.95 -3.96 -11.91
CA ALA A 379 -11.74 -2.77 -12.72
C ALA A 379 -13.04 -1.95 -12.86
N VAL A 380 -14.16 -2.59 -13.26
CA VAL A 380 -15.47 -1.94 -13.40
C VAL A 380 -15.95 -1.38 -12.06
N THR A 381 -15.84 -2.13 -10.97
CA THR A 381 -16.18 -1.67 -9.62
C THR A 381 -15.34 -0.46 -9.22
N GLY A 382 -14.04 -0.48 -9.53
CA GLY A 382 -13.10 0.61 -9.29
C GLY A 382 -13.43 1.91 -10.03
N PHE A 383 -14.15 1.85 -11.16
CA PHE A 383 -14.69 3.03 -11.86
C PHE A 383 -16.09 3.44 -11.38
N ILE A 384 -16.95 2.47 -11.04
CA ILE A 384 -18.29 2.76 -10.54
C ILE A 384 -18.24 3.59 -9.25
N VAL A 385 -17.30 3.30 -8.34
CA VAL A 385 -17.20 4.00 -7.06
C VAL A 385 -16.88 5.49 -7.24
N PRO A 386 -15.84 5.90 -8.00
CA PRO A 386 -15.67 7.32 -8.33
C PRO A 386 -16.89 7.93 -9.04
N ALA A 387 -17.54 7.20 -9.96
CA ALA A 387 -18.74 7.70 -10.65
C ALA A 387 -19.88 8.00 -9.68
N ILE A 388 -20.11 7.13 -8.69
CA ILE A 388 -21.06 7.41 -7.59
C ILE A 388 -20.59 8.64 -6.79
N GLY A 389 -19.29 8.77 -6.57
CA GLY A 389 -18.68 9.92 -5.88
C GLY A 389 -19.03 11.26 -6.54
N VAL A 390 -19.19 11.32 -7.88
CA VAL A 390 -19.61 12.54 -8.58
C VAL A 390 -20.96 13.05 -8.05
N VAL A 391 -21.91 12.16 -7.83
CA VAL A 391 -23.25 12.52 -7.31
C VAL A 391 -23.13 13.12 -5.90
N PHE A 392 -22.30 12.51 -5.05
CA PHE A 392 -22.05 13.04 -3.71
C PHE A 392 -21.30 14.38 -3.73
N TYR A 393 -20.33 14.55 -4.64
CA TYR A 393 -19.64 15.82 -4.82
C TYR A 393 -20.63 16.93 -5.18
N LEU A 394 -21.49 16.72 -6.17
CA LEU A 394 -22.49 17.70 -6.59
C LEU A 394 -23.47 18.05 -5.46
N TYR A 395 -23.84 17.07 -4.64
CA TYR A 395 -24.67 17.30 -3.46
C TYR A 395 -23.99 18.21 -2.44
N PHE A 396 -22.73 17.92 -2.06
CA PHE A 396 -21.99 18.73 -1.09
C PHE A 396 -21.65 20.12 -1.63
N ASP A 397 -21.23 20.25 -2.89
CA ASP A 397 -20.95 21.54 -3.53
C ASP A 397 -22.19 22.46 -3.54
N LYS A 398 -23.35 21.91 -3.92
CA LYS A 398 -24.62 22.65 -3.89
C LYS A 398 -25.02 23.08 -2.48
N LYS A 399 -24.77 22.23 -1.49
CA LYS A 399 -25.07 22.52 -0.09
C LYS A 399 -24.15 23.62 0.45
N ASN A 400 -22.86 23.55 0.18
CA ASN A 400 -21.90 24.57 0.61
C ASN A 400 -22.20 25.95 0.01
N LYS A 401 -22.50 26.01 -1.31
CA LYS A 401 -22.91 27.25 -1.98
C LYS A 401 -24.21 27.84 -1.41
N LYS A 402 -25.09 27.00 -0.87
CA LYS A 402 -26.31 27.47 -0.20
C LYS A 402 -26.01 28.03 1.20
N GLU A 403 -25.13 27.36 1.96
CA GLU A 403 -24.70 27.82 3.29
C GLU A 403 -23.94 29.17 3.19
N GLU A 404 -23.06 29.34 2.18
CA GLU A 404 -22.35 30.60 1.91
C GLU A 404 -23.27 31.79 1.53
N ARG A 405 -24.40 31.51 0.85
CA ARG A 405 -25.38 32.54 0.48
C ARG A 405 -26.29 32.97 1.64
N THR A 406 -26.31 32.16 2.72
CA THR A 406 -27.17 32.41 3.88
C THR A 406 -26.38 32.89 5.09
N ALA A 407 -25.04 32.88 5.05
CA ALA A 407 -24.13 33.46 6.01
C ALA A 407 -23.72 34.89 5.63
#